data_8ff80fd4ce5226ba44e6f038333751cf
#
_entry.id   8ff80fd4ce5226ba44e6f038333751cf
#
_cell.length_a   1.000
_cell.length_b   1.000
_cell.length_c   1.000
_cell.angle_alpha   90.00
_cell.angle_beta   90.00
_cell.angle_gamma   90.00
#
_symmetry.space_group_name_H-M   'P 1'
#
loop_
_entity.id
_entity.type
_entity.pdbx_description
1 polymer ?
#
loop_
_entity_poly.entity_id
_entity_poly.type
_entity_poly.pdbx_seq_one_letter_code
_entity_poly.pdbx_strand_id
1 'polypeptide(L)'
;MSAGASIDVVVVPRTRDLGDGFEVRRALPTVERRMVGPFVFLDQMGPARFAAGHGLDVRPHPHIGLATLTYLYDGEILHRDSLGVVQPIRPGAVNWMTAGRGIVHSERTAPGVRAAASTLEGRQLWAALPRR
;
A
#
# COMPACT_ATOMS: atom_id res chain seq x y z
N MET A 1 37.75 11.66 2.63
CA MET A 1 37.14 10.84 3.70
C MET A 1 35.62 10.88 3.50
N SER A 2 35.00 9.77 3.14
CA SER A 2 33.51 9.71 3.05
C SER A 2 32.94 9.83 4.45
N ALA A 3 32.11 10.84 4.69
CA ALA A 3 31.33 10.88 5.91
C ALA A 3 30.47 9.61 5.93
N GLY A 4 30.70 8.75 6.93
CA GLY A 4 29.91 7.53 7.10
C GLY A 4 28.43 7.89 7.20
N ALA A 5 27.57 7.12 6.57
CA ALA A 5 26.11 7.29 6.71
C ALA A 5 25.75 7.18 8.19
N SER A 6 25.09 8.20 8.73
CA SER A 6 24.56 8.20 10.09
C SER A 6 23.06 7.93 10.08
N ILE A 7 22.59 7.20 11.09
CA ILE A 7 21.14 7.04 11.31
C ILE A 7 20.63 8.33 11.97
N ASP A 8 19.73 9.02 11.27
CA ASP A 8 19.11 10.27 11.76
C ASP A 8 17.95 9.96 12.69
N VAL A 9 17.08 9.03 12.30
CA VAL A 9 15.94 8.63 13.10
C VAL A 9 15.58 7.16 12.88
N VAL A 10 15.13 6.48 13.93
CA VAL A 10 14.55 5.14 13.85
C VAL A 10 13.06 5.25 14.14
N VAL A 11 12.25 4.90 13.14
CA VAL A 11 10.78 4.88 13.29
C VAL A 11 10.33 3.48 13.68
N VAL A 12 9.61 3.39 14.80
CA VAL A 12 8.92 2.16 15.20
C VAL A 12 7.49 2.21 14.64
N PRO A 13 7.14 1.36 13.66
CA PRO A 13 5.83 1.40 13.02
C PRO A 13 4.70 1.10 14.02
N ARG A 14 3.58 1.80 13.87
CA ARG A 14 2.36 1.54 14.64
C ARG A 14 1.40 0.66 13.87
N THR A 15 0.81 -0.31 14.57
CA THR A 15 -0.25 -1.15 13.99
C THR A 15 -1.51 -0.33 13.73
N ARG A 16 -2.12 -0.54 12.57
CA ARG A 16 -3.40 0.04 12.14
C ARG A 16 -4.27 -1.06 11.56
N ASP A 17 -5.53 -1.11 11.96
CA ASP A 17 -6.55 -1.94 11.33
C ASP A 17 -7.12 -1.17 10.11
N LEU A 18 -7.10 -1.80 8.93
CA LEU A 18 -7.69 -1.25 7.70
C LEU A 18 -9.14 -1.70 7.49
N GLY A 19 -9.70 -2.39 8.45
CA GLY A 19 -11.02 -3.00 8.41
C GLY A 19 -10.97 -4.50 8.22
N ASP A 20 -12.02 -5.17 8.70
CA ASP A 20 -12.20 -6.62 8.62
C ASP A 20 -11.03 -7.45 9.22
N GLY A 21 -10.32 -6.87 10.21
CA GLY A 21 -9.21 -7.53 10.90
C GLY A 21 -7.89 -7.57 10.12
N PHE A 22 -7.79 -6.85 9.00
CA PHE A 22 -6.53 -6.74 8.27
C PHE A 22 -5.67 -5.60 8.83
N GLU A 23 -4.57 -5.97 9.48
CA GLU A 23 -3.67 -5.02 10.11
C GLU A 23 -2.45 -4.70 9.24
N VAL A 24 -2.02 -3.44 9.31
CA VAL A 24 -0.78 -2.95 8.71
C VAL A 24 0.10 -2.31 9.77
N ARG A 25 1.40 -2.22 9.49
CA ARG A 25 2.36 -1.48 10.30
C ARG A 25 2.71 -0.18 9.60
N ARG A 26 2.25 0.94 10.15
CA ARG A 26 2.43 2.27 9.56
C ARG A 26 3.73 2.90 10.03
N ALA A 27 4.66 3.10 9.09
CA ALA A 27 5.95 3.75 9.34
C ALA A 27 5.91 5.25 9.06
N LEU A 28 5.12 5.70 8.09
CA LEU A 28 4.94 7.12 7.75
C LEU A 28 3.45 7.46 7.63
N PRO A 29 3.01 8.65 8.05
CA PRO A 29 3.77 9.66 8.78
C PRO A 29 3.89 9.35 10.28
N THR A 30 4.94 9.89 10.92
CA THR A 30 5.07 9.94 12.38
C THR A 30 5.33 11.37 12.84
N VAL A 31 5.32 11.59 14.16
CA VAL A 31 5.66 12.91 14.73
C VAL A 31 7.12 13.26 14.42
N GLU A 32 8.00 12.27 14.51
CA GLU A 32 9.44 12.43 14.30
C GLU A 32 9.80 12.59 12.82
N ARG A 33 9.00 11.97 11.93
CA ARG A 33 9.26 11.98 10.50
C ARG A 33 7.94 11.97 9.71
N ARG A 34 7.61 13.10 9.09
CA ARG A 34 6.38 13.21 8.31
C ARG A 34 6.52 12.67 6.89
N MET A 35 7.72 12.77 6.34
CA MET A 35 8.01 12.30 4.98
C MET A 35 9.48 11.94 4.81
N VAL A 36 9.77 11.12 3.82
CA VAL A 36 11.12 10.78 3.36
C VAL A 36 11.16 10.98 1.85
N GLY A 37 11.95 11.97 1.39
CA GLY A 37 11.90 12.40 -0.01
C GLY A 37 10.46 12.77 -0.40
N PRO A 38 9.91 12.25 -1.51
CA PRO A 38 8.52 12.51 -1.91
C PRO A 38 7.50 11.63 -1.17
N PHE A 39 7.95 10.64 -0.38
CA PHE A 39 7.04 9.68 0.26
C PHE A 39 6.48 10.23 1.56
N VAL A 40 5.17 10.37 1.62
CA VAL A 40 4.41 10.93 2.75
C VAL A 40 3.63 9.87 3.52
N PHE A 41 3.65 8.63 3.04
CA PHE A 41 2.95 7.50 3.63
C PHE A 41 3.68 6.19 3.33
N LEU A 42 3.79 5.32 4.32
CA LEU A 42 4.34 3.98 4.17
C LEU A 42 3.65 3.03 5.15
N ASP A 43 2.95 2.04 4.60
CA ASP A 43 2.42 0.90 5.33
C ASP A 43 3.13 -0.39 4.90
N GLN A 44 3.50 -1.21 5.85
CA GLN A 44 3.86 -2.61 5.64
C GLN A 44 2.62 -3.47 5.84
N MET A 45 2.21 -4.16 4.78
CA MET A 45 1.13 -5.15 4.78
C MET A 45 1.72 -6.53 5.05
N GLY A 46 1.15 -7.26 5.99
CA GLY A 46 1.56 -8.63 6.28
C GLY A 46 2.99 -8.79 6.87
N PRO A 47 3.53 -10.05 6.82
CA PRO A 47 2.93 -11.23 6.19
C PRO A 47 1.57 -11.61 6.80
N ALA A 48 0.57 -11.78 5.96
CA ALA A 48 -0.77 -12.18 6.36
C ALA A 48 -1.16 -13.50 5.71
N ARG A 49 -1.98 -14.29 6.39
CA ARG A 49 -2.53 -15.56 5.89
C ARG A 49 -4.05 -15.49 5.95
N PHE A 50 -4.68 -15.84 4.87
CA PHE A 50 -6.14 -15.90 4.75
C PHE A 50 -6.58 -17.34 4.53
N ALA A 51 -7.60 -17.77 5.27
CA ALA A 51 -8.30 -19.01 4.99
C ALA A 51 -9.12 -18.90 3.68
N ALA A 52 -9.48 -20.03 3.11
CA ALA A 52 -10.38 -20.07 1.95
C ALA A 52 -11.67 -19.27 2.23
N GLY A 53 -12.11 -18.47 1.28
CA GLY A 53 -13.25 -17.55 1.41
C GLY A 53 -12.91 -16.19 2.01
N HIS A 54 -11.70 -15.99 2.52
CA HIS A 54 -11.24 -14.74 3.13
C HIS A 54 -10.17 -14.04 2.28
N GLY A 55 -9.91 -12.77 2.58
CA GLY A 55 -8.89 -11.98 1.88
C GLY A 55 -8.95 -10.51 2.25
N LEU A 56 -8.15 -9.72 1.56
CA LEU A 56 -8.13 -8.27 1.68
C LEU A 56 -9.40 -7.66 1.07
N ASP A 57 -10.02 -6.71 1.77
CA ASP A 57 -11.16 -5.93 1.30
C ASP A 57 -11.03 -4.45 1.67
N VAL A 58 -10.11 -3.75 1.03
CA VAL A 58 -10.04 -2.29 1.13
C VAL A 58 -11.09 -1.71 0.19
N ARG A 59 -12.13 -1.14 0.81
CA ARG A 59 -13.32 -0.61 0.12
C ARG A 59 -12.98 0.62 -0.73
N PRO A 60 -13.87 1.02 -1.67
CA PRO A 60 -13.66 2.21 -2.47
C PRO A 60 -13.37 3.44 -1.61
N HIS A 61 -12.28 4.12 -1.93
CA HIS A 61 -11.84 5.34 -1.26
C HIS A 61 -11.09 6.24 -2.25
N PRO A 62 -11.10 7.58 -2.05
CA PRO A 62 -10.51 8.52 -2.98
C PRO A 62 -9.06 8.87 -2.61
N HIS A 63 -8.29 9.20 -3.64
CA HIS A 63 -7.04 9.95 -3.54
C HIS A 63 -7.08 11.16 -4.47
N ILE A 64 -6.38 12.23 -4.12
CA ILE A 64 -6.26 13.46 -4.89
C ILE A 64 -4.89 14.11 -4.66
N GLY A 65 -4.28 14.62 -5.73
CA GLY A 65 -3.05 15.41 -5.67
C GLY A 65 -1.77 14.64 -5.35
N LEU A 66 -1.84 13.30 -5.23
CA LEU A 66 -0.69 12.43 -4.96
C LEU A 66 -0.72 11.20 -5.86
N ALA A 67 0.32 10.39 -5.79
CA ALA A 67 0.34 9.06 -6.37
C ALA A 67 0.38 8.00 -5.27
N THR A 68 -0.29 6.87 -5.51
CA THR A 68 -0.17 5.67 -4.68
C THR A 68 0.70 4.64 -5.38
N LEU A 69 1.47 3.89 -4.60
CA LEU A 69 2.36 2.86 -5.08
C LEU A 69 2.15 1.60 -4.24
N THR A 70 1.82 0.49 -4.91
CA THR A 70 1.70 -0.82 -4.28
C THR A 70 2.79 -1.74 -4.83
N TYR A 71 3.53 -2.37 -3.92
CA TYR A 71 4.54 -3.37 -4.24
C TYR A 71 4.35 -4.60 -3.37
N LEU A 72 4.19 -5.78 -3.98
CA LEU A 72 4.00 -7.03 -3.26
C LEU A 72 5.28 -7.86 -3.27
N TYR A 73 5.55 -8.51 -2.15
CA TYR A 73 6.55 -9.57 -1.99
C TYR A 73 5.92 -10.95 -2.16
N ASP A 74 4.64 -11.08 -1.78
CA ASP A 74 3.87 -12.33 -1.88
C ASP A 74 2.39 -12.01 -2.04
N GLY A 75 1.66 -12.90 -2.72
CA GLY A 75 0.22 -12.80 -2.93
C GLY A 75 -0.20 -11.99 -4.15
N GLU A 76 -1.46 -11.63 -4.19
CA GLU A 76 -2.08 -10.85 -5.27
C GLU A 76 -3.14 -9.90 -4.71
N ILE A 77 -3.16 -8.67 -5.22
CA ILE A 77 -4.22 -7.68 -4.98
C ILE A 77 -4.86 -7.33 -6.31
N LEU A 78 -6.19 -7.30 -6.38
CA LEU A 78 -6.94 -6.78 -7.51
C LEU A 78 -7.28 -5.31 -7.27
N HIS A 79 -6.64 -4.43 -8.02
CA HIS A 79 -6.93 -3.00 -8.08
C HIS A 79 -8.07 -2.74 -9.07
N ARG A 80 -9.03 -1.91 -8.66
CA ARG A 80 -10.07 -1.35 -9.54
C ARG A 80 -10.19 0.13 -9.27
N ASP A 81 -10.36 0.94 -10.31
CA ASP A 81 -10.49 2.39 -10.14
C ASP A 81 -11.56 3.03 -11.03
N SER A 82 -11.84 4.30 -10.73
CA SER A 82 -12.85 5.11 -11.42
C SER A 82 -12.49 5.47 -12.86
N LEU A 83 -11.28 5.19 -13.31
CA LEU A 83 -10.89 5.31 -14.72
C LEU A 83 -11.18 4.03 -15.52
N GLY A 84 -11.76 3.02 -14.87
CA GLY A 84 -12.09 1.74 -15.49
C GLY A 84 -10.94 0.74 -15.51
N VAL A 85 -9.84 1.01 -14.82
CA VAL A 85 -8.71 0.08 -14.71
C VAL A 85 -9.10 -1.08 -13.79
N VAL A 86 -8.79 -2.28 -14.24
CA VAL A 86 -8.87 -3.53 -13.46
C VAL A 86 -7.52 -4.22 -13.60
N GLN A 87 -6.71 -4.16 -12.54
CA GLN A 87 -5.32 -4.56 -12.59
C GLN A 87 -4.97 -5.52 -11.45
N PRO A 88 -4.66 -6.79 -11.73
CA PRO A 88 -4.01 -7.66 -10.75
C PRO A 88 -2.59 -7.15 -10.46
N ILE A 89 -2.26 -7.01 -9.19
CA ILE A 89 -0.92 -6.64 -8.72
C ILE A 89 -0.28 -7.91 -8.17
N ARG A 90 0.91 -8.25 -8.68
CA ARG A 90 1.65 -9.45 -8.31
C ARG A 90 3.09 -9.11 -7.96
N PRO A 91 3.81 -9.98 -7.23
CA PRO A 91 5.23 -9.79 -6.95
C PRO A 91 6.04 -9.52 -8.22
N GLY A 92 7.01 -8.59 -8.11
CA GLY A 92 7.85 -8.16 -9.22
C GLY A 92 7.28 -7.01 -10.06
N ALA A 93 6.02 -6.61 -9.83
CA ALA A 93 5.41 -5.45 -10.48
C ALA A 93 5.20 -4.31 -9.48
N VAL A 94 5.28 -3.08 -9.96
CA VAL A 94 4.88 -1.87 -9.22
C VAL A 94 3.58 -1.36 -9.80
N ASN A 95 2.54 -1.25 -8.96
CA ASN A 95 1.32 -0.58 -9.35
C ASN A 95 1.38 0.88 -8.92
N TRP A 96 1.48 1.77 -9.89
CA TRP A 96 1.54 3.22 -9.70
C TRP A 96 0.26 3.87 -10.19
N MET A 97 -0.46 4.54 -9.29
CA MET A 97 -1.68 5.28 -9.61
C MET A 97 -1.48 6.78 -9.32
N THR A 98 -1.38 7.59 -10.36
CA THR A 98 -1.37 9.05 -10.22
C THR A 98 -2.81 9.56 -10.08
N ALA A 99 -3.18 10.00 -8.88
CA ALA A 99 -4.55 10.39 -8.59
C ALA A 99 -4.96 11.71 -9.26
N GLY A 100 -4.02 12.64 -9.48
CA GLY A 100 -4.29 13.90 -10.16
C GLY A 100 -5.46 14.67 -9.53
N ARG A 101 -6.50 14.95 -10.30
CA ARG A 101 -7.71 15.65 -9.84
C ARG A 101 -8.66 14.79 -9.01
N GLY A 102 -8.37 13.53 -8.88
CA GLY A 102 -9.09 12.58 -8.05
C GLY A 102 -9.36 11.25 -8.76
N ILE A 103 -9.06 10.16 -8.05
CA ILE A 103 -9.41 8.80 -8.44
C ILE A 103 -9.99 8.11 -7.21
N VAL A 104 -11.09 7.40 -7.38
CA VAL A 104 -11.60 6.45 -6.38
C VAL A 104 -11.12 5.07 -6.79
N HIS A 105 -10.53 4.32 -5.87
CA HIS A 105 -10.12 2.95 -6.11
C HIS A 105 -10.44 2.01 -4.94
N SER A 106 -10.39 0.72 -5.23
CA SER A 106 -10.49 -0.36 -4.24
C SER A 106 -9.38 -1.38 -4.48
N GLU A 107 -8.98 -2.05 -3.41
CA GLU A 107 -7.95 -3.09 -3.43
C GLU A 107 -8.47 -4.31 -2.71
N ARG A 108 -8.67 -5.42 -3.43
CA ARG A 108 -9.31 -6.62 -2.89
C ARG A 108 -8.57 -7.88 -3.34
N THR A 109 -8.71 -8.93 -2.57
CA THR A 109 -8.36 -10.27 -3.04
C THR A 109 -9.36 -10.69 -4.10
N ALA A 110 -8.86 -11.07 -5.29
CA ALA A 110 -9.71 -11.51 -6.39
C ALA A 110 -10.50 -12.78 -6.04
N PRO A 111 -11.71 -12.99 -6.60
CA PRO A 111 -12.54 -14.17 -6.29
C PRO A 111 -11.81 -15.49 -6.50
N GLY A 112 -11.03 -15.64 -7.57
CA GLY A 112 -10.28 -16.86 -7.85
C GLY A 112 -9.16 -17.13 -6.83
N VAL A 113 -8.52 -16.11 -6.31
CA VAL A 113 -7.50 -16.23 -5.25
C VAL A 113 -8.18 -16.52 -3.92
N ARG A 114 -9.30 -15.87 -3.64
CA ARG A 114 -10.09 -16.01 -2.41
C ARG A 114 -10.68 -17.42 -2.24
N ALA A 115 -10.89 -18.16 -3.33
CA ALA A 115 -11.47 -19.51 -3.30
C ALA A 115 -10.58 -20.52 -2.54
N ALA A 116 -9.30 -20.26 -2.41
CA ALA A 116 -8.34 -21.08 -1.65
C ALA A 116 -7.69 -20.27 -0.53
N ALA A 117 -6.97 -20.95 0.36
CA ALA A 117 -6.12 -20.27 1.32
C ALA A 117 -5.02 -19.49 0.57
N SER A 118 -4.72 -18.28 1.04
CA SER A 118 -3.76 -17.39 0.39
C SER A 118 -2.92 -16.61 1.40
N THR A 119 -1.84 -16.03 0.91
CA THR A 119 -0.93 -15.17 1.67
C THR A 119 -0.86 -13.78 1.02
N LEU A 120 -0.46 -12.78 1.80
CA LEU A 120 -0.22 -11.44 1.31
C LEU A 120 0.90 -10.78 2.10
N GLU A 121 1.88 -10.26 1.38
CA GLU A 121 2.91 -9.40 1.95
C GLU A 121 3.33 -8.33 0.96
N GLY A 122 3.47 -7.10 1.43
CA GLY A 122 3.86 -6.00 0.55
C GLY A 122 3.94 -4.66 1.25
N ARG A 123 4.04 -3.62 0.43
CA ARG A 123 4.09 -2.23 0.88
C ARG A 123 3.16 -1.36 0.08
N GLN A 124 2.55 -0.42 0.80
CA GLN A 124 1.76 0.66 0.26
C GLN A 124 2.47 1.98 0.57
N LEU A 125 2.74 2.78 -0.45
CA LEU A 125 3.34 4.10 -0.31
C LEU A 125 2.47 5.15 -1.01
N TRP A 126 2.55 6.40 -0.51
CA TRP A 126 2.04 7.55 -1.24
C TRP A 126 3.17 8.53 -1.52
N ALA A 127 3.23 9.03 -2.75
CA ALA A 127 4.19 10.02 -3.18
C ALA A 127 3.50 11.38 -3.37
N ALA A 128 4.01 12.40 -2.69
CA ALA A 128 3.61 13.79 -2.93
C ALA A 128 4.33 14.28 -4.19
N LEU A 129 3.57 14.50 -5.27
CA LEU A 129 4.13 14.96 -6.54
C LEU A 129 4.33 16.48 -6.52
N PRO A 130 5.35 16.99 -7.22
CA PRO A 130 5.56 18.44 -7.36
C PRO A 130 4.33 19.09 -8.00
N ARG A 131 4.04 20.32 -7.60
CA ARG A 131 3.08 21.17 -8.32
C ARG A 131 3.71 21.57 -9.65
N ARG A 132 2.95 21.45 -10.72
CA ARG A 132 3.33 21.98 -12.05
C ARG A 132 2.98 23.46 -12.11
#